data_d674914c20aa951d1246a9a5c3256195
#
_entry.id   d674914c20aa951d1246a9a5c3256195
#
_cell.length_a   1.000
_cell.length_b   1.000
_cell.length_c   1.000
_cell.angle_alpha   90.00
_cell.angle_beta   90.00
_cell.angle_gamma   90.00
#
_symmetry.space_group_name_H-M   'P 1'
#
loop_
_entity.id
_entity.type
_entity.pdbx_description
1 polymer ?
#
loop_
_entity_poly.entity_id
_entity_poly.type
_entity_poly.pdbx_seq_one_letter_code
_entity_poly.pdbx_strand_id
1 'polypeptide(L)'
;HWSNRDGWADFDAFLAAMDHKHRKNIRQERARVARSGLVFRRLHGDQAGSAELDAIHHYYLQTFGEYGNWPALTRDFIEHIARTIPHNLLIILAYYRDSPVAGALCLRGGDTLYGRYWGADASLPGLHFETCYYQGIEYCLEQGLARFEPGAQGEHKLARGFLPTEVRSRHWIADARFRQALRPWCAEEAASVRRYANGLARHGPFRSPA
;
A
#
# COMPACT_ATOMS: atom_id res chain seq x y z
N HIS A 1 -6.81 -3.91 5.00
CA HIS A 1 -6.61 -2.45 5.00
C HIS A 1 -6.07 -1.99 6.35
N TRP A 2 -5.29 -0.92 6.39
CA TRP A 2 -5.01 -0.18 7.62
C TRP A 2 -6.13 0.85 7.84
N SER A 3 -6.51 1.04 9.10
CA SER A 3 -7.53 2.02 9.47
C SER A 3 -7.11 2.71 10.76
N ASN A 4 -7.23 4.03 10.80
CA ASN A 4 -7.05 4.82 12.03
C ASN A 4 -8.32 4.75 12.90
N ARG A 5 -8.61 3.58 13.47
CA ARG A 5 -9.83 3.30 14.24
C ARG A 5 -9.88 4.05 15.57
N ASP A 6 -8.70 4.17 16.18
CA ASP A 6 -8.60 4.69 17.57
C ASP A 6 -8.16 6.15 17.58
N GLY A 7 -8.07 6.80 16.39
CA GLY A 7 -7.69 8.20 16.28
C GLY A 7 -6.23 8.45 16.67
N TRP A 8 -5.31 7.56 16.28
CA TRP A 8 -3.88 7.74 16.57
C TRP A 8 -3.38 9.06 15.98
N ALA A 9 -2.75 9.85 16.81
CA ALA A 9 -2.25 11.17 16.41
C ALA A 9 -0.98 11.08 15.55
N ASP A 10 -0.18 10.05 15.75
CA ASP A 10 1.11 9.84 15.08
C ASP A 10 1.48 8.36 14.98
N PHE A 11 2.62 8.08 14.34
CA PHE A 11 3.10 6.73 14.14
C PHE A 11 3.51 6.03 15.45
N ASP A 12 3.98 6.76 16.46
CA ASP A 12 4.31 6.18 17.75
C ASP A 12 3.05 5.77 18.54
N ALA A 13 1.98 6.55 18.46
CA ALA A 13 0.67 6.18 19.01
C ALA A 13 0.11 4.92 18.32
N PHE A 14 0.22 4.83 16.99
CA PHE A 14 -0.13 3.63 16.24
C PHE A 14 0.70 2.42 16.69
N LEU A 15 2.02 2.56 16.83
CA LEU A 15 2.87 1.48 17.33
C LEU A 15 2.54 1.10 18.78
N ALA A 16 2.14 2.06 19.61
CA ALA A 16 1.77 1.80 21.01
C ALA A 16 0.53 0.92 21.14
N ALA A 17 -0.38 0.94 20.16
CA ALA A 17 -1.54 0.06 20.12
C ALA A 17 -1.20 -1.40 19.82
N MET A 18 -0.03 -1.67 19.25
CA MET A 18 0.42 -3.02 18.92
C MET A 18 0.97 -3.77 20.14
N ASP A 19 1.01 -5.09 20.04
CA ASP A 19 1.76 -5.92 20.99
C ASP A 19 3.27 -5.64 20.91
N HIS A 20 4.00 -6.10 21.92
CA HIS A 20 5.43 -5.84 22.05
C HIS A 20 6.26 -6.38 20.88
N LYS A 21 5.93 -7.58 20.39
CA LYS A 21 6.67 -8.26 19.31
C LYS A 21 6.57 -7.49 18.01
N HIS A 22 5.35 -7.15 17.58
CA HIS A 22 5.11 -6.45 16.32
C HIS A 22 5.68 -5.03 16.34
N ARG A 23 5.47 -4.30 17.43
CA ARG A 23 6.06 -2.97 17.64
C ARG A 23 7.60 -2.99 17.58
N LYS A 24 8.23 -3.95 18.24
CA LYS A 24 9.69 -4.12 18.21
C LYS A 24 10.19 -4.39 16.80
N ASN A 25 9.52 -5.29 16.07
CA ASN A 25 9.92 -5.67 14.71
C ASN A 25 9.83 -4.47 13.75
N ILE A 26 8.74 -3.71 13.78
CA ILE A 26 8.57 -2.53 12.93
C ILE A 26 9.66 -1.48 13.24
N ARG A 27 9.92 -1.20 14.52
CA ARG A 27 11.01 -0.29 14.91
C ARG A 27 12.38 -0.74 14.41
N GLN A 28 12.65 -2.04 14.46
CA GLN A 28 13.91 -2.60 13.95
C GLN A 28 14.02 -2.51 12.43
N GLU A 29 12.93 -2.79 11.69
CA GLU A 29 12.87 -2.64 10.23
C GLU A 29 13.16 -1.19 9.84
N ARG A 30 12.44 -0.23 10.41
CA ARG A 30 12.63 1.21 10.15
C ARG A 30 14.04 1.68 10.53
N ALA A 31 14.54 1.29 11.69
CA ALA A 31 15.89 1.64 12.12
C ALA A 31 16.99 1.05 11.20
N ARG A 32 16.76 -0.11 10.60
CA ARG A 32 17.68 -0.69 9.60
C ARG A 32 17.71 0.15 8.34
N VAL A 33 16.55 0.52 7.83
CA VAL A 33 16.44 1.37 6.63
C VAL A 33 17.04 2.75 6.90
N ALA A 34 16.77 3.37 8.04
CA ALA A 34 17.35 4.66 8.41
C ALA A 34 18.91 4.62 8.43
N ARG A 35 19.50 3.53 8.95
CA ARG A 35 20.98 3.37 8.97
C ARG A 35 21.60 3.13 7.60
N SER A 36 20.83 2.83 6.56
CA SER A 36 21.36 2.65 5.20
C SER A 36 21.69 3.96 4.48
N GLY A 37 21.37 5.11 5.07
CA GLY A 37 21.57 6.42 4.45
C GLY A 37 20.50 6.79 3.44
N LEU A 38 19.39 6.05 3.41
CA LEU A 38 18.24 6.39 2.57
C LEU A 38 17.43 7.55 3.16
N VAL A 39 17.01 8.44 2.27
CA VAL A 39 16.11 9.56 2.57
C VAL A 39 14.82 9.37 1.79
N PHE A 40 13.68 9.50 2.46
CA PHE A 40 12.38 9.36 1.83
C PHE A 40 11.77 10.73 1.56
N ARG A 41 11.22 10.91 0.36
CA ARG A 41 10.43 12.08 -0.01
C ARG A 41 9.04 11.65 -0.41
N ARG A 42 8.04 12.35 0.11
CA ARG A 42 6.62 12.20 -0.24
C ARG A 42 6.22 13.43 -1.02
N LEU A 43 5.86 13.25 -2.27
CA LEU A 43 5.59 14.34 -3.22
C LEU A 43 4.18 14.21 -3.76
N HIS A 44 3.42 15.31 -3.73
CA HIS A 44 2.21 15.43 -4.52
C HIS A 44 2.55 15.74 -5.99
N GLY A 45 1.56 15.61 -6.88
CA GLY A 45 1.77 15.78 -8.31
C GLY A 45 2.34 17.15 -8.69
N ASP A 46 1.97 18.21 -7.99
CA ASP A 46 2.48 19.57 -8.17
C ASP A 46 3.89 19.82 -7.61
N GLN A 47 4.39 18.88 -6.80
CA GLN A 47 5.73 18.92 -6.20
C GLN A 47 6.73 18.03 -6.96
N ALA A 48 6.23 17.12 -7.81
CA ALA A 48 7.06 16.21 -8.58
C ALA A 48 7.50 16.86 -9.88
N GLY A 49 8.81 17.01 -10.06
CA GLY A 49 9.42 17.42 -11.31
C GLY A 49 9.54 16.27 -12.31
N SER A 50 10.08 16.56 -13.51
CA SER A 50 10.24 15.55 -14.56
C SER A 50 11.06 14.35 -14.08
N ALA A 51 12.13 14.59 -13.31
CA ALA A 51 12.99 13.53 -12.81
C ALA A 51 12.28 12.56 -11.86
N GLU A 52 11.42 13.06 -10.97
CA GLU A 52 10.63 12.24 -10.06
C GLU A 52 9.54 11.45 -10.81
N LEU A 53 8.92 12.08 -11.82
CA LEU A 53 7.94 11.42 -12.66
C LEU A 53 8.58 10.34 -13.56
N ASP A 54 9.80 10.56 -14.04
CA ASP A 54 10.57 9.56 -14.78
C ASP A 54 10.95 8.38 -13.88
N ALA A 55 11.43 8.67 -12.66
CA ALA A 55 11.77 7.65 -11.68
C ALA A 55 10.59 6.77 -11.30
N ILE A 56 9.42 7.35 -10.98
CA ILE A 56 8.26 6.55 -10.61
C ILE A 56 7.71 5.74 -11.78
N HIS A 57 7.80 6.25 -13.02
CA HIS A 57 7.44 5.49 -14.21
C HIS A 57 8.40 4.33 -14.44
N HIS A 58 9.71 4.52 -14.24
CA HIS A 58 10.71 3.45 -14.29
C HIS A 58 10.36 2.33 -13.30
N TYR A 59 10.09 2.64 -12.02
CA TYR A 59 9.72 1.66 -11.01
C TYR A 59 8.37 0.98 -11.29
N TYR A 60 7.43 1.70 -11.89
CA TYR A 60 6.20 1.10 -12.38
C TYR A 60 6.46 0.03 -13.44
N LEU A 61 7.32 0.33 -14.44
CA LEU A 61 7.64 -0.61 -15.52
C LEU A 61 8.36 -1.87 -15.02
N GLN A 62 9.24 -1.74 -14.02
CA GLN A 62 9.94 -2.89 -13.43
C GLN A 62 8.96 -3.94 -12.89
N THR A 63 7.92 -3.52 -12.17
CA THR A 63 6.89 -4.43 -11.65
C THR A 63 6.25 -5.26 -12.76
N PHE A 64 5.95 -4.64 -13.89
CA PHE A 64 5.34 -5.35 -15.03
C PHE A 64 6.33 -6.29 -15.72
N GLY A 65 7.61 -5.91 -15.83
CA GLY A 65 8.67 -6.74 -16.38
C GLY A 65 8.88 -8.03 -15.56
N GLU A 66 8.86 -7.93 -14.23
CA GLU A 66 9.00 -9.09 -13.32
C GLU A 66 7.82 -10.08 -13.44
N TYR A 67 6.61 -9.62 -13.65
CA TYR A 67 5.41 -10.47 -13.74
C TYR A 67 4.98 -10.82 -15.15
N GLY A 68 5.69 -10.37 -16.19
CA GLY A 68 5.38 -10.65 -17.59
C GLY A 68 4.06 -10.04 -18.07
N ASN A 69 3.56 -9.00 -17.42
CA ASN A 69 2.35 -8.29 -17.77
C ASN A 69 2.65 -7.05 -18.63
N TRP A 70 1.66 -6.58 -19.39
CA TRP A 70 1.79 -5.36 -20.16
C TRP A 70 1.48 -4.12 -19.30
N PRO A 71 2.39 -3.12 -19.25
CA PRO A 71 2.15 -1.88 -18.54
C PRO A 71 1.08 -1.06 -19.27
N ALA A 72 0.04 -0.67 -18.55
CA ALA A 72 -1.08 0.11 -19.11
C ALA A 72 -0.87 1.62 -19.00
N LEU A 73 -0.04 2.09 -18.05
CA LEU A 73 0.18 3.51 -17.82
C LEU A 73 1.44 3.97 -18.54
N THR A 74 1.28 5.04 -19.32
CA THR A 74 2.42 5.72 -19.96
C THR A 74 3.02 6.79 -19.04
N ARG A 75 4.23 7.23 -19.34
CA ARG A 75 4.85 8.37 -18.65
C ARG A 75 3.98 9.64 -18.76
N ASP A 76 3.42 9.89 -19.95
CA ASP A 76 2.55 11.04 -20.22
C ASP A 76 1.25 10.98 -19.41
N PHE A 77 0.71 9.78 -19.18
CA PHE A 77 -0.46 9.62 -18.32
C PHE A 77 -0.14 10.00 -16.86
N ILE A 78 1.02 9.57 -16.34
CA ILE A 78 1.45 9.94 -14.97
C ILE A 78 1.63 11.46 -14.86
N GLU A 79 2.26 12.10 -15.84
CA GLU A 79 2.39 13.56 -15.90
C GLU A 79 1.03 14.26 -15.99
N HIS A 80 0.12 13.73 -16.80
CA HIS A 80 -1.23 14.25 -16.93
C HIS A 80 -1.96 14.26 -15.58
N ILE A 81 -1.97 13.16 -14.84
CA ILE A 81 -2.62 13.09 -13.53
C ILE A 81 -1.87 13.95 -12.48
N ALA A 82 -0.56 14.06 -12.55
CA ALA A 82 0.22 14.93 -11.70
C ALA A 82 -0.21 16.40 -11.85
N ARG A 83 -0.54 16.81 -13.06
CA ARG A 83 -1.00 18.17 -13.39
C ARG A 83 -2.48 18.41 -13.10
N THR A 84 -3.36 17.41 -13.40
CA THR A 84 -4.81 17.59 -13.37
C THR A 84 -5.43 17.27 -12.01
N ILE A 85 -4.85 16.36 -11.25
CA ILE A 85 -5.30 15.96 -9.91
C ILE A 85 -4.12 15.87 -8.93
N PRO A 86 -3.30 16.94 -8.80
CA PRO A 86 -2.02 16.89 -8.08
C PRO A 86 -2.16 16.37 -6.64
N HIS A 87 -3.15 16.84 -5.90
CA HIS A 87 -3.36 16.46 -4.50
C HIS A 87 -3.93 15.03 -4.30
N ASN A 88 -4.36 14.39 -5.39
CA ASN A 88 -4.80 13.00 -5.37
C ASN A 88 -3.69 12.03 -5.75
N LEU A 89 -2.57 12.50 -6.29
CA LEU A 89 -1.39 11.71 -6.58
C LEU A 89 -0.38 11.87 -5.43
N LEU A 90 0.06 10.76 -4.87
CA LEU A 90 1.17 10.71 -3.91
C LEU A 90 2.26 9.80 -4.47
N ILE A 91 3.45 10.34 -4.64
CA ILE A 91 4.67 9.64 -5.01
C ILE A 91 5.57 9.56 -3.80
N ILE A 92 6.00 8.37 -3.43
CA ILE A 92 6.96 8.13 -2.36
C ILE A 92 8.24 7.64 -3.02
N LEU A 93 9.33 8.38 -2.89
CA LEU A 93 10.65 8.02 -3.42
C LEU A 93 11.65 7.86 -2.30
N ALA A 94 12.43 6.77 -2.37
CA ALA A 94 13.59 6.55 -1.54
C ALA A 94 14.83 6.99 -2.32
N TYR A 95 15.64 7.88 -1.73
CA TYR A 95 16.87 8.40 -2.31
C TYR A 95 18.08 7.83 -1.56
N TYR A 96 19.07 7.40 -2.30
CA TYR A 96 20.42 7.19 -1.79
C TYR A 96 21.32 8.28 -2.35
N ARG A 97 21.83 9.16 -1.47
CA ARG A 97 22.41 10.46 -1.88
C ARG A 97 21.37 11.25 -2.70
N ASP A 98 21.68 11.61 -3.94
CA ASP A 98 20.78 12.41 -4.79
C ASP A 98 20.04 11.58 -5.85
N SER A 99 20.18 10.25 -5.81
CA SER A 99 19.59 9.37 -6.81
C SER A 99 18.41 8.59 -6.20
N PRO A 100 17.22 8.57 -6.84
CA PRO A 100 16.14 7.69 -6.43
C PRO A 100 16.54 6.23 -6.65
N VAL A 101 16.26 5.35 -5.69
CA VAL A 101 16.60 3.92 -5.72
C VAL A 101 15.38 3.02 -5.53
N ALA A 102 14.26 3.57 -5.15
CA ALA A 102 12.97 2.90 -5.05
C ALA A 102 11.83 3.90 -5.05
N GLY A 103 10.64 3.46 -5.42
CA GLY A 103 9.46 4.31 -5.39
C GLY A 103 8.14 3.56 -5.27
N ALA A 104 7.15 4.23 -4.69
CA ALA A 104 5.77 3.77 -4.68
C ALA A 104 4.85 4.88 -5.19
N LEU A 105 3.87 4.50 -6.01
CA LEU A 105 2.82 5.36 -6.51
C LEU A 105 1.53 5.03 -5.76
N CYS A 106 0.94 6.06 -5.17
CA CYS A 106 -0.33 5.98 -4.46
C CYS A 106 -1.32 7.00 -5.01
N LEU A 107 -2.60 6.70 -4.85
CA LEU A 107 -3.69 7.64 -5.14
C LEU A 107 -4.45 7.94 -3.86
N ARG A 108 -4.90 9.18 -3.72
CA ARG A 108 -5.78 9.61 -2.63
C ARG A 108 -7.18 9.84 -3.16
N GLY A 109 -8.19 9.28 -2.47
CA GLY A 109 -9.60 9.51 -2.78
C GLY A 109 -10.42 9.59 -1.51
N GLY A 110 -11.10 10.72 -1.28
CA GLY A 110 -11.81 10.94 -0.03
C GLY A 110 -10.89 10.86 1.19
N ASP A 111 -11.23 9.99 2.12
CA ASP A 111 -10.49 9.73 3.37
C ASP A 111 -9.52 8.53 3.26
N THR A 112 -9.22 8.07 2.05
CA THR A 112 -8.48 6.82 1.83
C THR A 112 -7.26 7.04 0.93
N LEU A 113 -6.12 6.46 1.32
CA LEU A 113 -4.93 6.30 0.49
C LEU A 113 -4.96 4.92 -0.16
N TYR A 114 -4.65 4.86 -1.44
CA TYR A 114 -4.60 3.64 -2.26
C TYR A 114 -3.17 3.41 -2.76
N GLY A 115 -2.44 2.47 -2.22
CA GLY A 115 -1.18 1.99 -2.78
C GLY A 115 -1.43 1.23 -4.08
N ARG A 116 -0.68 1.56 -5.14
CA ARG A 116 -0.91 0.97 -6.47
C ARG A 116 0.29 0.25 -7.03
N TYR A 117 1.41 0.92 -7.14
CA TYR A 117 2.60 0.37 -7.76
C TYR A 117 3.84 0.65 -6.92
N TRP A 118 4.81 -0.21 -7.05
CA TRP A 118 6.09 -0.10 -6.38
C TRP A 118 7.18 -0.71 -7.27
N GLY A 119 8.41 -0.22 -7.14
CA GLY A 119 9.60 -0.83 -7.75
C GLY A 119 10.86 -0.31 -7.07
N ALA A 120 11.98 -0.99 -7.30
CA ALA A 120 13.26 -0.62 -6.71
C ALA A 120 14.44 -1.15 -7.53
N ASP A 121 15.47 -0.33 -7.70
CA ASP A 121 16.77 -0.73 -8.24
C ASP A 121 17.67 -1.33 -7.15
N ALA A 122 17.36 -1.07 -5.89
CA ALA A 122 18.13 -1.54 -4.74
C ALA A 122 17.42 -2.66 -3.98
N SER A 123 18.17 -3.69 -3.61
CA SER A 123 17.69 -4.74 -2.71
C SER A 123 18.20 -4.46 -1.29
N LEU A 124 17.33 -3.97 -0.42
CA LEU A 124 17.62 -3.72 0.98
C LEU A 124 16.51 -4.29 1.86
N PRO A 125 16.82 -5.10 2.88
CA PRO A 125 15.82 -5.63 3.80
C PRO A 125 15.04 -4.52 4.51
N GLY A 126 13.71 -4.52 4.33
CA GLY A 126 12.81 -3.52 4.89
C GLY A 126 12.47 -2.35 3.96
N LEU A 127 13.19 -2.15 2.86
CA LEU A 127 12.95 -1.05 1.92
C LEU A 127 11.51 -1.05 1.37
N HIS A 128 11.04 -2.21 0.93
CA HIS A 128 9.65 -2.38 0.48
C HIS A 128 8.64 -1.97 1.54
N PHE A 129 8.84 -2.41 2.79
CA PHE A 129 7.90 -2.10 3.88
C PHE A 129 7.94 -0.63 4.27
N GLU A 130 9.12 -0.03 4.30
CA GLU A 130 9.25 1.40 4.56
C GLU A 130 8.55 2.21 3.46
N THR A 131 8.87 1.94 2.18
CA THR A 131 8.34 2.70 1.05
C THR A 131 6.84 2.50 0.86
N CYS A 132 6.36 1.23 0.91
CA CYS A 132 4.98 0.90 0.55
C CYS A 132 4.00 0.97 1.72
N TYR A 133 4.48 0.85 2.98
CA TYR A 133 3.58 0.78 4.13
C TYR A 133 3.83 1.88 5.15
N TYR A 134 5.05 2.01 5.70
CA TYR A 134 5.26 2.92 6.82
C TYR A 134 5.17 4.39 6.40
N GLN A 135 5.72 4.75 5.25
CA GLN A 135 5.58 6.09 4.70
C GLN A 135 4.11 6.44 4.37
N GLY A 136 3.34 5.47 3.87
CA GLY A 136 1.92 5.64 3.61
C GLY A 136 1.08 5.77 4.88
N ILE A 137 1.39 5.01 5.94
CA ILE A 137 0.71 5.13 7.24
C ILE A 137 1.01 6.49 7.88
N GLU A 138 2.27 6.92 7.91
CA GLU A 138 2.63 8.24 8.40
C GLU A 138 1.89 9.35 7.64
N TYR A 139 1.88 9.26 6.32
CA TYR A 139 1.13 10.22 5.50
C TYR A 139 -0.36 10.23 5.85
N CYS A 140 -0.98 9.07 6.07
CA CYS A 140 -2.39 9.00 6.46
C CYS A 140 -2.64 9.67 7.82
N LEU A 141 -1.76 9.45 8.80
CA LEU A 141 -1.85 10.08 10.12
C LEU A 141 -1.70 11.59 10.03
N GLU A 142 -0.69 12.07 9.32
CA GLU A 142 -0.42 13.51 9.12
C GLU A 142 -1.55 14.24 8.38
N GLN A 143 -2.20 13.55 7.43
CA GLN A 143 -3.27 14.12 6.61
C GLN A 143 -4.68 13.85 7.15
N GLY A 144 -4.79 13.19 8.29
CA GLY A 144 -6.08 12.81 8.90
C GLY A 144 -6.90 11.84 8.05
N LEU A 145 -6.24 10.99 7.24
CA LEU A 145 -6.93 9.98 6.45
C LEU A 145 -7.35 8.80 7.34
N ALA A 146 -8.57 8.33 7.15
CA ALA A 146 -9.13 7.24 7.95
C ALA A 146 -8.61 5.85 7.53
N ARG A 147 -8.18 5.68 6.27
CA ARG A 147 -7.86 4.37 5.70
C ARG A 147 -6.65 4.40 4.77
N PHE A 148 -5.96 3.25 4.75
CA PHE A 148 -4.95 2.96 3.74
C PHE A 148 -5.17 1.56 3.17
N GLU A 149 -5.37 1.48 1.86
CA GLU A 149 -5.52 0.26 1.08
C GLU A 149 -4.21 -0.04 0.33
N PRO A 150 -3.42 -1.02 0.80
CA PRO A 150 -2.07 -1.27 0.28
C PRO A 150 -2.03 -2.22 -0.92
N GLY A 151 -3.14 -2.39 -1.63
CA GLY A 151 -3.33 -3.40 -2.66
C GLY A 151 -3.73 -4.78 -2.13
N ALA A 152 -4.10 -5.69 -3.03
CA ALA A 152 -4.50 -7.05 -2.69
C ALA A 152 -3.30 -7.93 -2.30
N GLN A 153 -3.55 -9.06 -1.62
CA GLN A 153 -2.60 -10.11 -1.22
C GLN A 153 -1.51 -9.69 -0.21
N GLY A 154 -0.84 -10.71 0.37
CA GLY A 154 0.30 -10.55 1.25
C GLY A 154 -0.04 -10.59 2.74
N GLU A 155 0.01 -11.78 3.34
CA GLU A 155 -0.20 -11.99 4.79
C GLU A 155 0.81 -11.22 5.65
N HIS A 156 2.01 -10.93 5.10
CA HIS A 156 3.02 -10.10 5.75
C HIS A 156 2.52 -8.70 6.14
N LYS A 157 1.46 -8.20 5.48
CA LYS A 157 0.81 -6.93 5.80
C LYS A 157 0.13 -6.96 7.17
N LEU A 158 -0.37 -8.14 7.59
CA LEU A 158 -1.03 -8.30 8.88
C LEU A 158 -0.11 -7.89 10.04
N ALA A 159 1.13 -8.36 10.03
CA ALA A 159 2.12 -8.02 11.05
C ALA A 159 2.46 -6.50 11.11
N ARG A 160 2.04 -5.73 10.11
CA ARG A 160 2.26 -4.28 9.99
C ARG A 160 0.99 -3.45 10.18
N GLY A 161 -0.07 -4.07 10.71
CA GLY A 161 -1.30 -3.38 11.09
C GLY A 161 -2.37 -3.30 10.01
N PHE A 162 -2.17 -3.96 8.87
CA PHE A 162 -3.22 -4.06 7.84
C PHE A 162 -4.10 -5.27 8.13
N LEU A 163 -5.33 -5.04 8.49
CA LEU A 163 -6.29 -6.11 8.80
C LEU A 163 -7.05 -6.55 7.55
N PRO A 164 -7.50 -7.83 7.51
CA PRO A 164 -8.35 -8.31 6.45
C PRO A 164 -9.61 -7.47 6.33
N THR A 165 -9.96 -7.13 5.09
CA THR A 165 -11.17 -6.36 4.78
C THR A 165 -11.88 -7.03 3.63
N GLU A 166 -13.19 -7.27 3.77
CA GLU A 166 -14.01 -7.84 2.70
C GLU A 166 -14.15 -6.83 1.57
N VAL A 167 -13.68 -7.22 0.39
CA VAL A 167 -13.86 -6.45 -0.86
C VAL A 167 -14.84 -7.21 -1.74
N ARG A 168 -15.76 -6.49 -2.38
CA ARG A 168 -16.80 -7.07 -3.24
C ARG A 168 -16.64 -6.60 -4.66
N SER A 169 -16.63 -7.53 -5.60
CA SER A 169 -16.75 -7.26 -7.03
C SER A 169 -18.06 -7.78 -7.57
N ARG A 170 -18.51 -7.20 -8.68
CA ARG A 170 -19.71 -7.64 -9.39
C ARG A 170 -19.36 -7.79 -10.86
N HIS A 171 -19.72 -8.95 -11.40
CA HIS A 171 -19.46 -9.30 -12.78
C HIS A 171 -20.77 -9.61 -13.48
N TRP A 172 -20.91 -9.08 -14.68
CA TRP A 172 -21.99 -9.45 -15.56
C TRP A 172 -21.48 -10.47 -16.59
N ILE A 173 -22.21 -11.58 -16.76
CA ILE A 173 -21.89 -12.65 -17.69
C ILE A 173 -23.06 -12.79 -18.65
N ALA A 174 -22.82 -12.65 -19.96
CA ALA A 174 -23.84 -12.68 -20.98
C ALA A 174 -24.55 -14.04 -21.05
N ASP A 175 -23.81 -15.14 -21.03
CA ASP A 175 -24.36 -16.50 -21.05
C ASP A 175 -25.13 -16.81 -19.76
N ALA A 176 -26.43 -17.00 -19.90
CA ALA A 176 -27.33 -17.24 -18.76
C ALA A 176 -27.06 -18.57 -18.05
N ARG A 177 -26.67 -19.62 -18.79
CA ARG A 177 -26.40 -20.96 -18.22
C ARG A 177 -25.12 -20.92 -17.41
N PHE A 178 -24.08 -20.31 -17.96
CA PHE A 178 -22.80 -20.11 -17.26
C PHE A 178 -22.97 -19.24 -16.01
N ARG A 179 -23.70 -18.12 -16.12
CA ARG A 179 -24.03 -17.28 -14.96
C ARG A 179 -24.77 -18.03 -13.86
N GLN A 180 -25.71 -18.91 -14.24
CA GLN A 180 -26.45 -19.73 -13.26
C GLN A 180 -25.55 -20.78 -12.59
N ALA A 181 -24.68 -21.44 -13.35
CA ALA A 181 -23.74 -22.41 -12.84
C ALA A 181 -22.72 -21.82 -11.83
N LEU A 182 -22.31 -20.55 -12.03
CA LEU A 182 -21.37 -19.88 -11.12
C LEU A 182 -21.97 -19.43 -9.78
N ARG A 183 -23.30 -19.27 -9.68
CA ARG A 183 -23.93 -18.76 -8.44
C ARG A 183 -23.61 -19.59 -7.19
N PRO A 184 -23.75 -20.94 -7.17
CA PRO A 184 -23.43 -21.74 -6.00
C PRO A 184 -21.93 -21.65 -5.67
N TRP A 185 -21.05 -21.70 -6.67
CA TRP A 185 -19.60 -21.55 -6.48
C TRP A 185 -19.24 -20.21 -5.84
N CYS A 186 -19.81 -19.08 -6.32
CA CYS A 186 -19.58 -17.78 -5.71
C CYS A 186 -20.05 -17.70 -4.25
N ALA A 187 -21.14 -18.39 -3.91
CA ALA A 187 -21.63 -18.43 -2.53
C ALA A 187 -20.67 -19.20 -1.60
N GLU A 188 -20.15 -20.35 -2.06
CA GLU A 188 -19.17 -21.16 -1.33
C GLU A 188 -17.84 -20.42 -1.16
N GLU A 189 -17.35 -19.79 -2.23
CA GLU A 189 -16.14 -18.97 -2.19
C GLU A 189 -16.29 -17.82 -1.20
N ALA A 190 -17.39 -17.06 -1.26
CA ALA A 190 -17.64 -15.96 -0.33
C ALA A 190 -17.67 -16.43 1.13
N ALA A 191 -18.22 -17.61 1.42
CA ALA A 191 -18.20 -18.19 2.75
C ALA A 191 -16.78 -18.59 3.18
N SER A 192 -16.00 -19.15 2.25
CA SER A 192 -14.60 -19.54 2.50
C SER A 192 -13.71 -18.33 2.77
N VAL A 193 -13.82 -17.29 1.94
CA VAL A 193 -13.08 -16.02 2.11
C VAL A 193 -13.39 -15.37 3.47
N ARG A 194 -14.66 -15.35 3.89
CA ARG A 194 -15.03 -14.85 5.23
C ARG A 194 -14.42 -15.66 6.36
N ARG A 195 -14.44 -16.99 6.28
CA ARG A 195 -13.79 -17.86 7.29
C ARG A 195 -12.30 -17.60 7.37
N TYR A 196 -11.64 -17.48 6.23
CA TYR A 196 -10.21 -17.17 6.14
C TYR A 196 -9.88 -15.80 6.74
N ALA A 197 -10.63 -14.74 6.34
CA ALA A 197 -10.45 -13.39 6.87
C ALA A 197 -10.63 -13.34 8.40
N ASN A 198 -11.66 -14.02 8.93
CA ASN A 198 -11.88 -14.12 10.38
C ASN A 198 -10.75 -14.87 11.09
N GLY A 199 -10.20 -15.91 10.47
CA GLY A 199 -9.03 -16.62 10.97
C GLY A 199 -7.81 -15.70 11.07
N LEU A 200 -7.50 -14.98 10.02
CA LEU A 200 -6.38 -14.02 10.00
C LEU A 200 -6.57 -12.88 11.01
N ALA A 201 -7.78 -12.34 11.14
CA ALA A 201 -8.04 -11.24 12.05
C ALA A 201 -7.72 -11.57 13.53
N ARG A 202 -7.85 -12.83 13.93
CA ARG A 202 -7.49 -13.31 15.28
C ARG A 202 -5.98 -13.26 15.57
N HIS A 203 -5.15 -13.20 14.53
CA HIS A 203 -3.69 -13.11 14.62
C HIS A 203 -3.20 -11.68 14.35
N GLY A 204 -4.09 -10.70 14.44
CA GLY A 204 -3.75 -9.29 14.27
C GLY A 204 -2.71 -8.81 15.28
N PRO A 205 -1.94 -7.75 14.94
CA PRO A 205 -0.82 -7.28 15.77
C PRO A 205 -1.26 -6.41 16.95
N PHE A 206 -2.54 -6.04 17.02
CA PHE A 206 -3.04 -5.16 18.06
C PHE A 206 -3.36 -5.91 19.35
N ARG A 207 -3.18 -5.22 20.48
CA ARG A 207 -3.55 -5.77 21.78
C ARG A 207 -5.07 -6.00 21.82
N SER A 208 -5.48 -7.08 22.47
CA SER A 208 -6.89 -7.23 22.81
C SER A 208 -7.30 -6.07 23.74
N PRO A 209 -8.48 -5.48 23.56
CA PRO A 209 -9.00 -4.57 24.57
C PRO A 209 -9.05 -5.29 25.92
N ALA A 210 -8.61 -4.61 26.97
CA ALA A 210 -8.64 -5.11 28.33
C ALA A 210 -10.08 -5.28 28.83
#